data_d05285577f03b45c2a0dcc758f4f66e2
#
_entry.id   d05285577f03b45c2a0dcc758f4f66e2
#
_cell.length_a   1.000
_cell.length_b   1.000
_cell.length_c   1.000
_cell.angle_alpha   90.00
_cell.angle_beta   90.00
_cell.angle_gamma   90.00
#
_symmetry.space_group_name_H-M   'P 1'
#
loop_
_entity.id
_entity.type
_entity.pdbx_description
1 polymer ?
#
loop_
_entity_poly.entity_id
_entity_poly.type
_entity_poly.pdbx_seq_one_letter_code
_entity_poly.pdbx_strand_id
1 'polypeptide(L)'
;MIDVTSLSAYDLSQKLHSGEISSLDLCKAYLDRIKKFEKDVQAWQFLDKKLLLEKAEEADTYRKSGKPLGPLHGMPVAIKDIIGTYDMPTECGTVFRKKMSNSQDSEIVNLLKNSGAIIMGKTVTVSYTHLTLPTKA
;
A
#
# COMPACT_ATOMS: atom_id res chain seq x y z
N MET A 1 -9.13 -23.52 2.48
CA MET A 1 -8.07 -22.48 2.50
C MET A 1 -8.74 -21.17 2.86
N ILE A 2 -8.28 -20.50 3.91
CA ILE A 2 -8.88 -19.23 4.37
C ILE A 2 -8.57 -18.16 3.32
N ASP A 3 -9.62 -17.47 2.85
CA ASP A 3 -9.41 -16.29 1.99
C ASP A 3 -8.88 -15.14 2.85
N VAL A 4 -7.56 -14.95 2.84
CA VAL A 4 -6.89 -13.88 3.62
C VAL A 4 -7.37 -12.48 3.23
N THR A 5 -7.96 -12.31 2.04
CA THR A 5 -8.46 -11.02 1.59
C THR A 5 -9.81 -10.63 2.21
N SER A 6 -10.45 -11.54 2.94
CA SER A 6 -11.70 -11.33 3.67
C SER A 6 -11.51 -11.08 5.17
N LEU A 7 -10.29 -11.25 5.68
CA LEU A 7 -9.97 -11.05 7.09
C LEU A 7 -9.88 -9.57 7.45
N SER A 8 -10.16 -9.25 8.71
CA SER A 8 -9.92 -7.90 9.24
C SER A 8 -8.42 -7.61 9.33
N ALA A 9 -8.04 -6.32 9.34
CA ALA A 9 -6.64 -5.92 9.52
C ALA A 9 -6.10 -6.40 10.89
N TYR A 10 -6.94 -6.47 11.91
CA TYR A 10 -6.56 -7.00 13.21
C TYR A 10 -6.19 -8.49 13.13
N ASP A 11 -7.05 -9.32 12.53
CA ASP A 11 -6.80 -10.76 12.39
C ASP A 11 -5.55 -11.01 11.53
N LEU A 12 -5.37 -10.25 10.45
CA LEU A 12 -4.18 -10.32 9.61
C LEU A 12 -2.91 -9.97 10.40
N SER A 13 -2.95 -8.91 11.22
CA SER A 13 -1.83 -8.53 12.07
C SER A 13 -1.44 -9.66 13.03
N GLN A 14 -2.40 -10.30 13.69
CA GLN A 14 -2.12 -11.44 14.59
C GLN A 14 -1.46 -12.60 13.83
N LYS A 15 -1.97 -12.94 12.64
CA LYS A 15 -1.44 -14.02 11.80
C LYS A 15 -0.04 -13.71 11.22
N LEU A 16 0.23 -12.47 10.86
CA LEU A 16 1.56 -12.04 10.43
C LEU A 16 2.57 -12.12 11.59
N HIS A 17 2.19 -11.65 12.79
CA HIS A 17 3.05 -11.71 13.97
C HIS A 17 3.38 -13.14 14.38
N SER A 18 2.38 -14.02 14.40
CA SER A 18 2.56 -15.46 14.72
C SER A 18 3.32 -16.23 13.63
N GLY A 19 3.36 -15.68 12.39
CA GLY A 19 3.91 -16.37 11.23
C GLY A 19 2.99 -17.43 10.64
N GLU A 20 1.71 -17.44 11.02
CA GLU A 20 0.69 -18.32 10.39
C GLU A 20 0.50 -17.97 8.90
N ILE A 21 0.65 -16.69 8.55
CA ILE A 21 0.75 -16.22 7.17
C ILE A 21 2.03 -15.42 6.99
N SER A 22 2.60 -15.45 5.79
CA SER A 22 3.72 -14.59 5.43
C SER A 22 3.24 -13.26 4.83
N SER A 23 4.04 -12.20 4.99
CA SER A 23 3.80 -10.93 4.30
C SER A 23 3.80 -11.11 2.80
N LEU A 24 4.67 -11.99 2.30
CA LEU A 24 4.77 -12.32 0.88
C LEU A 24 3.48 -12.96 0.34
N ASP A 25 2.91 -13.95 1.06
CA ASP A 25 1.68 -14.61 0.63
C ASP A 25 0.48 -13.66 0.68
N LEU A 26 0.41 -12.81 1.70
CA LEU A 26 -0.62 -11.77 1.81
C LEU A 26 -0.54 -10.79 0.64
N CYS A 27 0.65 -10.28 0.31
CA CYS A 27 0.85 -9.37 -0.82
C CYS A 27 0.52 -10.03 -2.16
N LYS A 28 0.86 -11.31 -2.36
CA LYS A 28 0.46 -12.07 -3.55
C LYS A 28 -1.05 -12.19 -3.67
N ALA A 29 -1.74 -12.54 -2.58
CA ALA A 29 -3.21 -12.64 -2.57
C ALA A 29 -3.87 -11.31 -2.94
N TYR A 30 -3.37 -10.17 -2.42
CA TYR A 30 -3.86 -8.86 -2.80
C TYR A 30 -3.55 -8.52 -4.27
N LEU A 31 -2.37 -8.85 -4.78
CA LEU A 31 -2.04 -8.63 -6.19
C LEU A 31 -2.95 -9.44 -7.12
N ASP A 32 -3.28 -10.68 -6.76
CA ASP A 32 -4.22 -11.51 -7.52
C ASP A 32 -5.63 -10.91 -7.50
N ARG A 33 -6.07 -10.40 -6.34
CA ARG A 33 -7.35 -9.69 -6.23
C ARG A 33 -7.36 -8.41 -7.08
N ILE A 34 -6.31 -7.61 -7.03
CA ILE A 34 -6.14 -6.41 -7.86
C ILE A 34 -6.20 -6.81 -9.34
N LYS A 35 -5.43 -7.80 -9.77
CA LYS A 35 -5.44 -8.28 -11.16
C LYS A 35 -6.83 -8.64 -11.65
N LYS A 36 -7.68 -9.19 -10.78
CA LYS A 36 -9.04 -9.60 -11.11
C LYS A 36 -10.00 -8.41 -11.25
N PHE A 37 -9.87 -7.38 -10.41
CA PHE A 37 -10.89 -6.32 -10.29
C PHE A 37 -10.43 -4.95 -10.77
N GLU A 38 -9.13 -4.69 -10.92
CA GLU A 38 -8.59 -3.35 -11.22
C GLU A 38 -9.06 -2.79 -12.56
N LYS A 39 -9.34 -3.67 -13.53
CA LYS A 39 -9.90 -3.23 -14.82
C LYS A 39 -11.21 -2.46 -14.66
N ASP A 40 -12.04 -2.88 -13.70
CA ASP A 40 -13.35 -2.29 -13.46
C ASP A 40 -13.31 -1.21 -12.37
N VAL A 41 -12.46 -1.39 -11.34
CA VAL A 41 -12.39 -0.50 -10.17
C VAL A 41 -11.49 0.71 -10.42
N GLN A 42 -10.35 0.54 -11.10
CA GLN A 42 -9.37 1.59 -11.40
C GLN A 42 -8.92 2.37 -10.15
N ALA A 43 -8.57 1.64 -9.09
CA ALA A 43 -8.21 2.23 -7.80
C ALA A 43 -6.75 2.68 -7.69
N TRP A 44 -5.86 2.12 -8.52
CA TRP A 44 -4.42 2.33 -8.39
C TRP A 44 -3.88 3.35 -9.38
N GLN A 45 -3.28 4.42 -8.85
CA GLN A 45 -2.50 5.38 -9.61
C GLN A 45 -1.08 4.86 -9.89
N PHE A 46 -0.49 4.20 -8.87
CA PHE A 46 0.83 3.59 -8.99
C PHE A 46 0.89 2.31 -8.14
N LEU A 47 1.38 1.23 -8.74
CA LEU A 47 1.59 -0.05 -8.09
C LEU A 47 2.78 -0.75 -8.72
N ASP A 48 3.90 -0.83 -8.00
CA ASP A 48 5.07 -1.61 -8.41
C ASP A 48 5.05 -2.98 -7.71
N LYS A 49 4.69 -4.01 -8.48
CA LYS A 49 4.58 -5.37 -7.97
C LYS A 49 5.90 -5.94 -7.49
N LYS A 50 7.01 -5.60 -8.19
CA LYS A 50 8.34 -6.09 -7.83
C LYS A 50 8.78 -5.49 -6.52
N LEU A 51 8.71 -4.17 -6.38
CA LEU A 51 9.04 -3.46 -5.16
C LEU A 51 8.20 -3.96 -3.97
N LEU A 52 6.89 -4.17 -4.17
CA LEU A 52 6.00 -4.68 -3.14
C LEU A 52 6.44 -6.06 -2.63
N LEU A 53 6.74 -6.99 -3.54
CA LEU A 53 7.13 -8.35 -3.16
C LEU A 53 8.51 -8.37 -2.49
N GLU A 54 9.47 -7.56 -2.94
CA GLU A 54 10.78 -7.39 -2.30
C GLU A 54 10.61 -6.89 -0.84
N LYS A 55 9.77 -5.89 -0.60
CA LYS A 55 9.46 -5.39 0.75
C LYS A 55 8.76 -6.44 1.63
N ALA A 56 7.91 -7.26 1.05
CA ALA A 56 7.25 -8.34 1.77
C ALA A 56 8.24 -9.45 2.19
N GLU A 57 9.18 -9.81 1.32
CA GLU A 57 10.26 -10.76 1.64
C GLU A 57 11.21 -10.19 2.73
N GLU A 58 11.55 -8.90 2.67
CA GLU A 58 12.32 -8.22 3.71
C GLU A 58 11.61 -8.30 5.07
N ALA A 59 10.29 -8.05 5.11
CA ALA A 59 9.49 -8.14 6.33
C ALA A 59 9.46 -9.56 6.90
N ASP A 60 9.28 -10.58 6.05
CA ASP A 60 9.30 -11.98 6.49
C ASP A 60 10.68 -12.40 7.02
N THR A 61 11.74 -11.90 6.40
CA THR A 61 13.12 -12.12 6.87
C THR A 61 13.36 -11.45 8.22
N TYR A 62 12.88 -10.22 8.38
CA TYR A 62 12.98 -9.49 9.64
C TYR A 62 12.24 -10.22 10.78
N ARG A 63 11.01 -10.72 10.52
CA ARG A 63 10.27 -11.52 11.50
C ARG A 63 11.05 -12.75 11.96
N LYS A 64 11.65 -13.48 11.00
CA LYS A 64 12.45 -14.68 11.30
C LYS A 64 13.71 -14.38 12.10
N SER A 65 14.19 -13.15 12.12
CA SER A 65 15.37 -12.76 12.92
C SER A 65 15.11 -12.70 14.43
N GLY A 66 13.85 -12.82 14.87
CA GLY A 66 13.46 -12.76 16.28
C GLY A 66 13.53 -11.37 16.92
N LYS A 67 13.76 -10.32 16.12
CA LYS A 67 13.75 -8.94 16.61
C LYS A 67 12.32 -8.47 16.93
N PRO A 68 12.16 -7.47 17.83
CA PRO A 68 10.86 -6.90 18.15
C PRO A 68 10.12 -6.41 16.89
N LEU A 69 8.85 -6.76 16.76
CA LEU A 69 8.02 -6.39 15.64
C LEU A 69 7.19 -5.14 15.96
N GLY A 70 7.09 -4.23 15.01
CA GLY A 70 6.16 -3.12 15.09
C GLY A 70 4.69 -3.57 14.96
N PRO A 71 3.72 -2.77 15.43
CA PRO A 71 2.30 -3.18 15.48
C PRO A 71 1.68 -3.46 14.10
N LEU A 72 2.25 -2.91 13.04
CA LEU A 72 1.81 -3.12 11.65
C LEU A 72 2.80 -3.96 10.84
N HIS A 73 3.66 -4.74 11.51
CA HIS A 73 4.71 -5.49 10.84
C HIS A 73 4.17 -6.37 9.72
N GLY A 74 4.73 -6.17 8.51
CA GLY A 74 4.38 -6.95 7.33
C GLY A 74 3.01 -6.66 6.71
N MET A 75 2.26 -5.69 7.26
CA MET A 75 0.93 -5.31 6.79
C MET A 75 1.04 -4.42 5.55
N PRO A 76 0.48 -4.80 4.39
CA PRO A 76 0.42 -3.94 3.22
C PRO A 76 -0.63 -2.84 3.39
N VAL A 77 -0.22 -1.59 3.14
CA VAL A 77 -1.05 -0.39 3.28
C VAL A 77 -1.00 0.43 1.99
N ALA A 78 -2.16 0.78 1.45
CA ALA A 78 -2.29 1.69 0.32
C ALA A 78 -2.28 3.14 0.79
N ILE A 79 -1.60 4.01 0.05
CA ILE A 79 -1.49 5.45 0.35
C ILE A 79 -2.17 6.26 -0.76
N LYS A 80 -2.99 7.22 -0.39
CA LYS A 80 -3.62 8.11 -1.37
C LYS A 80 -2.58 8.96 -2.10
N ASP A 81 -2.75 9.18 -3.40
CA ASP A 81 -1.78 9.87 -4.27
C ASP A 81 -1.68 11.39 -4.06
N ILE A 82 -2.07 11.89 -2.90
CA ILE A 82 -1.78 13.25 -2.41
C ILE A 82 -0.77 13.22 -1.25
N ILE A 83 -0.48 12.04 -0.72
CA ILE A 83 0.43 11.86 0.42
C ILE A 83 1.81 11.53 -0.15
N GLY A 84 2.80 12.36 0.20
CA GLY A 84 4.15 12.25 -0.32
C GLY A 84 4.86 10.97 0.08
N THR A 85 5.45 10.29 -0.90
CA THR A 85 6.33 9.13 -0.72
C THR A 85 7.65 9.38 -1.45
N TYR A 86 8.75 8.93 -0.86
CA TYR A 86 10.08 9.05 -1.46
C TYR A 86 10.28 8.07 -2.62
N ASP A 87 9.85 6.83 -2.44
CA ASP A 87 10.11 5.70 -3.32
C ASP A 87 9.02 5.46 -4.40
N MET A 88 7.98 6.29 -4.41
CA MET A 88 6.88 6.22 -5.38
C MET A 88 6.49 7.62 -5.84
N PRO A 89 5.99 7.78 -7.09
CA PRO A 89 5.48 9.08 -7.57
C PRO A 89 4.32 9.57 -6.71
N THR A 90 4.19 10.90 -6.60
CA THR A 90 3.04 11.58 -5.98
C THR A 90 2.51 12.61 -6.96
N GLU A 91 1.55 12.23 -7.76
CA GLU A 91 1.05 12.97 -8.91
C GLU A 91 -0.15 13.87 -8.57
N CYS A 92 -0.80 13.64 -7.44
CA CYS A 92 -1.94 14.42 -6.94
C CYS A 92 -3.13 14.50 -7.93
N GLY A 93 -3.28 13.48 -8.79
CA GLY A 93 -4.33 13.44 -9.81
C GLY A 93 -4.16 14.47 -10.93
N THR A 94 -2.96 14.99 -11.18
CA THR A 94 -2.70 15.99 -12.23
C THR A 94 -1.56 15.60 -13.16
N VAL A 95 -1.74 15.87 -14.45
CA VAL A 95 -0.72 15.60 -15.48
C VAL A 95 0.55 16.43 -15.31
N PHE A 96 0.45 17.59 -14.64
CA PHE A 96 1.60 18.47 -14.37
C PHE A 96 2.61 17.88 -13.40
N ARG A 97 2.19 16.92 -12.57
CA ARG A 97 3.04 16.23 -11.60
C ARG A 97 3.39 14.79 -12.00
N LYS A 98 3.17 14.44 -13.24
CA LYS A 98 3.42 13.09 -13.74
C LYS A 98 4.86 12.63 -13.46
N LYS A 99 4.99 11.48 -12.79
CA LYS A 99 6.26 10.88 -12.35
C LYS A 99 7.07 11.72 -11.35
N MET A 100 6.49 12.75 -10.75
CA MET A 100 7.18 13.51 -9.70
C MET A 100 7.21 12.71 -8.40
N SER A 101 8.41 12.55 -7.85
CA SER A 101 8.63 11.99 -6.53
C SER A 101 8.95 13.09 -5.53
N ASN A 102 8.71 12.84 -4.26
CA ASN A 102 9.12 13.74 -3.18
C ASN A 102 10.56 13.42 -2.74
N SER A 103 11.26 14.41 -2.16
CA SER A 103 12.60 14.23 -1.63
C SER A 103 12.64 13.38 -0.36
N GLN A 104 11.50 13.21 0.30
CA GLN A 104 11.33 12.42 1.52
C GLN A 104 9.89 11.92 1.67
N ASP A 105 9.70 10.91 2.50
CA ASP A 105 8.37 10.46 2.89
C ASP A 105 7.69 11.54 3.76
N SER A 106 6.37 11.64 3.64
CA SER A 106 5.56 12.41 4.59
C SER A 106 5.62 11.79 5.99
N GLU A 107 5.31 12.58 7.02
CA GLU A 107 5.34 12.11 8.41
C GLU A 107 4.49 10.86 8.63
N ILE A 108 3.28 10.82 8.08
CA ILE A 108 2.40 9.64 8.21
C ILE A 108 2.99 8.39 7.53
N VAL A 109 3.67 8.53 6.40
CA VAL A 109 4.34 7.41 5.73
C VAL A 109 5.51 6.91 6.56
N ASN A 110 6.30 7.82 7.16
CA ASN A 110 7.37 7.46 8.08
C ASN A 110 6.83 6.72 9.32
N LEU A 111 5.73 7.18 9.91
CA LEU A 111 5.09 6.51 11.05
C LEU A 111 4.60 5.10 10.69
N LEU A 112 4.00 4.92 9.52
CA LEU A 112 3.57 3.62 9.03
C LEU A 112 4.76 2.68 8.80
N LYS A 113 5.81 3.13 8.11
CA LYS A 113 7.03 2.35 7.87
C LYS A 113 7.73 1.98 9.20
N ASN A 114 7.83 2.92 10.13
CA ASN A 114 8.40 2.68 11.46
C ASN A 114 7.57 1.69 12.29
N SER A 115 6.26 1.62 12.06
CA SER A 115 5.37 0.62 12.64
C SER A 115 5.48 -0.76 11.96
N GLY A 116 6.31 -0.88 10.92
CA GLY A 116 6.55 -2.12 10.17
C GLY A 116 5.59 -2.35 8.99
N ALA A 117 4.76 -1.37 8.62
CA ALA A 117 3.87 -1.48 7.47
C ALA A 117 4.66 -1.45 6.15
N ILE A 118 4.13 -2.14 5.14
CA ILE A 118 4.63 -2.13 3.77
C ILE A 118 3.77 -1.19 2.94
N ILE A 119 4.36 -0.12 2.39
CA ILE A 119 3.61 0.76 1.48
C ILE A 119 3.44 0.03 0.14
N MET A 120 2.19 -0.33 -0.14
CA MET A 120 1.83 -1.18 -1.27
C MET A 120 1.81 -0.42 -2.60
N GLY A 121 1.37 0.84 -2.57
CA GLY A 121 1.22 1.67 -3.76
C GLY A 121 0.39 2.92 -3.48
N LYS A 122 0.09 3.65 -4.55
CA LYS A 122 -0.65 4.91 -4.52
C LYS A 122 -2.04 4.72 -5.11
N THR A 123 -3.08 5.10 -4.36
CA THR A 123 -4.45 5.06 -4.86
C THR A 123 -4.84 6.38 -5.52
N VAL A 124 -5.76 6.29 -6.49
CA VAL A 124 -6.18 7.45 -7.30
C VAL A 124 -6.71 8.60 -6.46
N THR A 125 -6.42 9.80 -6.91
CA THR A 125 -6.93 11.05 -6.36
C THR A 125 -7.89 11.67 -7.36
N VAL A 126 -9.12 11.96 -6.91
CA VAL A 126 -10.22 12.44 -7.77
C VAL A 126 -10.32 13.97 -7.79
N SER A 127 -9.21 14.67 -7.84
CA SER A 127 -9.17 16.15 -7.79
C SER A 127 -10.06 16.81 -8.85
N TYR A 128 -10.15 16.22 -10.04
CA TYR A 128 -10.96 16.76 -11.15
C TYR A 128 -12.43 16.32 -11.13
N THR A 129 -12.81 15.30 -10.36
CA THR A 129 -14.20 14.85 -10.27
C THR A 129 -14.99 15.49 -9.13
N HIS A 130 -14.29 15.99 -8.09
CA HIS A 130 -14.93 16.60 -6.92
C HIS A 130 -14.72 18.11 -6.82
N LEU A 131 -13.78 18.69 -7.57
CA LEU A 131 -13.52 20.13 -7.58
C LEU A 131 -14.21 20.87 -8.73
N THR A 132 -14.86 20.19 -9.66
CA THR A 132 -15.74 20.84 -10.61
C THR A 132 -17.06 21.11 -9.91
N LEU A 133 -17.23 22.34 -9.45
CA LEU A 133 -18.57 22.85 -9.10
C LEU A 133 -19.47 22.64 -10.33
N PRO A 134 -20.71 22.16 -10.15
CA PRO A 134 -21.67 22.09 -11.25
C PRO A 134 -21.92 23.54 -11.71
N THR A 135 -21.25 23.93 -12.77
CA THR A 135 -21.62 25.13 -13.52
C THR A 135 -22.94 24.85 -14.19
N LYS A 136 -24.03 25.19 -13.53
CA LYS A 136 -25.29 25.39 -14.23
C LYS A 136 -25.09 26.58 -15.15
N ALA A 137 -25.02 26.32 -16.45
CA ALA A 137 -25.31 27.32 -17.46
C ALA A 137 -26.80 27.69 -17.38
#